data_8068676521c268d1a7faca9e4e565f41
#
_entry.id   8068676521c268d1a7faca9e4e565f41
#
_cell.length_a   1.000
_cell.length_b   1.000
_cell.length_c   1.000
_cell.angle_alpha   90.00
_cell.angle_beta   90.00
_cell.angle_gamma   90.00
#
_symmetry.space_group_name_H-M   'P 1'
#
loop_
_entity.id
_entity.type
_entity.pdbx_description
1 polymer ?
#
loop_
_entity_poly.entity_id
_entity_poly.type
_entity_poly.pdbx_seq_one_letter_code
_entity_poly.pdbx_strand_id
1 'polypeptide(L)'
;MSFGNNLRTARKEKGITQEQLADMLNVSRQAVSKWESENGYPETEKLLTMSKLLGVSLDYLMDNRPATDAEEADAVAAPITNNKIMITTYDGSQSVNCLEVRYTKIVFPSKNEPAYILDAVDRVGFFGAHRVIIGWYEDEETVKKEMNEILKAMEEGETSYTLKYFTDVRISLLGTAARKNK
;
A
#
# COMPACT_ATOMS: atom_id res chain seq x y z
N MET A 1 -12.40 12.05 1.98
CA MET A 1 -11.86 13.43 1.77
C MET A 1 -12.13 13.80 0.32
N SER A 2 -12.22 15.06 -0.04
CA SER A 2 -12.50 15.47 -1.43
C SER A 2 -11.21 15.85 -2.17
N PHE A 3 -11.28 15.92 -3.50
CA PHE A 3 -10.18 16.35 -4.35
C PHE A 3 -9.52 17.65 -3.86
N GLY A 4 -10.34 18.68 -3.57
CA GLY A 4 -9.83 19.98 -3.12
C GLY A 4 -9.07 19.90 -1.80
N ASN A 5 -9.54 19.11 -0.85
CA ASN A 5 -8.87 18.89 0.42
C ASN A 5 -7.55 18.12 0.25
N ASN A 6 -7.53 17.09 -0.60
CA ASN A 6 -6.34 16.29 -0.88
C ASN A 6 -5.27 17.15 -1.57
N LEU A 7 -5.67 17.95 -2.57
CA LEU A 7 -4.79 18.89 -3.25
C LEU A 7 -4.18 19.90 -2.27
N ARG A 8 -5.02 20.52 -1.42
CA ARG A 8 -4.57 21.47 -0.39
C ARG A 8 -3.58 20.84 0.59
N THR A 9 -3.85 19.63 1.02
CA THR A 9 -3.00 18.88 1.96
C THR A 9 -1.65 18.60 1.31
N ALA A 10 -1.63 17.99 0.13
CA ALA A 10 -0.41 17.66 -0.60
C ALA A 10 0.46 18.91 -0.88
N ARG A 11 -0.17 20.03 -1.27
CA ARG A 11 0.54 21.29 -1.49
C ARG A 11 1.17 21.82 -0.21
N LYS A 12 0.44 21.84 0.91
CA LYS A 12 0.95 22.30 2.21
C LYS A 12 2.09 21.44 2.72
N GLU A 13 2.01 20.13 2.55
CA GLU A 13 3.06 19.21 2.94
C GLU A 13 4.36 19.40 2.15
N LYS A 14 4.23 19.85 0.88
CA LYS A 14 5.37 20.30 0.07
C LYS A 14 5.89 21.69 0.46
N GLY A 15 5.23 22.41 1.37
CA GLY A 15 5.61 23.74 1.81
C GLY A 15 5.44 24.83 0.74
N ILE A 16 4.64 24.58 -0.32
CA ILE A 16 4.42 25.52 -1.42
C ILE A 16 3.10 26.28 -1.30
N THR A 17 3.08 27.52 -1.78
CA THR A 17 1.89 28.38 -1.80
C THR A 17 0.98 28.03 -2.99
N GLN A 18 -0.27 28.50 -2.97
CA GLN A 18 -1.18 28.38 -4.13
C GLN A 18 -0.62 29.06 -5.37
N GLU A 19 0.12 30.16 -5.20
CA GLU A 19 0.76 30.90 -6.28
C GLU A 19 1.91 30.10 -6.90
N GLN A 20 2.77 29.53 -6.08
CA GLN A 20 3.86 28.67 -6.54
C GLN A 20 3.34 27.43 -7.28
N LEU A 21 2.28 26.78 -6.77
CA LEU A 21 1.68 25.65 -7.46
C LEU A 21 1.07 26.09 -8.82
N ALA A 22 0.44 27.26 -8.86
CA ALA A 22 -0.13 27.83 -10.08
C ALA A 22 0.94 28.08 -11.15
N ASP A 23 2.06 28.68 -10.76
CA ASP A 23 3.22 28.92 -11.64
C ASP A 23 3.78 27.60 -12.18
N MET A 24 3.98 26.60 -11.32
CA MET A 24 4.48 25.28 -11.72
C MET A 24 3.54 24.53 -12.69
N LEU A 25 2.23 24.79 -12.60
CA LEU A 25 1.22 24.20 -13.47
C LEU A 25 0.90 25.06 -14.69
N ASN A 26 1.48 26.26 -14.78
CA ASN A 26 1.15 27.26 -15.80
C ASN A 26 -0.36 27.56 -15.85
N VAL A 27 -0.92 27.93 -14.69
CA VAL A 27 -2.32 28.32 -14.52
C VAL A 27 -2.40 29.56 -13.61
N SER A 28 -3.59 30.15 -13.46
CA SER A 28 -3.78 31.25 -12.52
C SER A 28 -3.87 30.75 -11.08
N ARG A 29 -3.44 31.56 -10.08
CA ARG A 29 -3.65 31.27 -8.66
C ARG A 29 -5.16 31.05 -8.35
N GLN A 30 -6.02 31.78 -9.06
CA GLN A 30 -7.48 31.62 -8.89
C GLN A 30 -7.98 30.23 -9.30
N ALA A 31 -7.36 29.59 -10.32
CA ALA A 31 -7.67 28.23 -10.71
C ALA A 31 -7.34 27.26 -9.57
N VAL A 32 -6.14 27.33 -9.00
CA VAL A 32 -5.73 26.51 -7.86
C VAL A 32 -6.66 26.73 -6.66
N SER A 33 -7.01 28.00 -6.36
CA SER A 33 -7.93 28.32 -5.28
C SER A 33 -9.32 27.71 -5.49
N LYS A 34 -9.85 27.74 -6.72
CA LYS A 34 -11.14 27.12 -7.08
C LYS A 34 -11.09 25.61 -6.91
N TRP A 35 -10.00 24.97 -7.32
CA TRP A 35 -9.82 23.54 -7.18
C TRP A 35 -9.75 23.12 -5.71
N GLU A 36 -9.01 23.86 -4.88
CA GLU A 36 -8.91 23.58 -3.44
C GLU A 36 -10.21 23.88 -2.66
N SER A 37 -11.10 24.69 -3.23
CA SER A 37 -12.43 25.00 -2.66
C SER A 37 -13.58 24.23 -3.32
N GLU A 38 -13.26 23.24 -4.16
CA GLU A 38 -14.22 22.37 -4.85
C GLU A 38 -15.16 23.11 -5.84
N ASN A 39 -14.80 24.30 -6.24
CA ASN A 39 -15.53 25.11 -7.21
C ASN A 39 -15.05 24.89 -8.65
N GLY A 40 -14.47 23.74 -8.94
CA GLY A 40 -14.00 23.33 -10.25
C GLY A 40 -12.96 22.21 -10.17
N TYR A 41 -12.67 21.61 -11.32
CA TYR A 41 -11.67 20.56 -11.46
C TYR A 41 -10.64 20.94 -12.52
N PRO A 42 -9.38 20.52 -12.39
CA PRO A 42 -8.38 20.69 -13.41
C PRO A 42 -8.60 19.72 -14.58
N GLU A 43 -8.07 20.08 -15.74
CA GLU A 43 -8.00 19.17 -16.89
C GLU A 43 -7.08 17.99 -16.58
N THR A 44 -7.29 16.86 -17.29
CA THR A 44 -6.56 15.61 -17.06
C THR A 44 -5.04 15.77 -17.12
N GLU A 45 -4.52 16.59 -18.05
CA GLU A 45 -3.09 16.86 -18.14
C GLU A 45 -2.54 17.57 -16.90
N LYS A 46 -3.33 18.48 -16.33
CA LYS A 46 -2.96 19.18 -15.09
C LYS A 46 -2.98 18.23 -13.89
N LEU A 47 -3.93 17.29 -13.83
CA LEU A 47 -3.97 16.24 -12.80
C LEU A 47 -2.71 15.38 -12.83
N LEU A 48 -2.28 14.93 -14.02
CA LEU A 48 -1.05 14.16 -14.19
C LEU A 48 0.19 14.96 -13.76
N THR A 49 0.21 16.25 -14.11
CA THR A 49 1.32 17.13 -13.73
C THR A 49 1.34 17.37 -12.23
N MET A 50 0.19 17.61 -11.60
CA MET A 50 0.05 17.75 -10.15
C MET A 50 0.52 16.52 -9.40
N SER A 51 0.09 15.33 -9.83
CA SER A 51 0.52 14.06 -9.27
C SER A 51 2.04 13.97 -9.20
N LYS A 52 2.73 14.29 -10.31
CA LYS A 52 4.20 14.29 -10.38
C LYS A 52 4.85 15.39 -9.53
N LEU A 53 4.35 16.62 -9.61
CA LEU A 53 4.91 17.77 -8.88
C LEU A 53 4.74 17.65 -7.37
N LEU A 54 3.56 17.24 -6.94
CA LEU A 54 3.24 17.07 -5.52
C LEU A 54 3.77 15.74 -5.00
N GLY A 55 4.06 14.80 -5.90
CA GLY A 55 4.52 13.49 -5.54
C GLY A 55 3.41 12.64 -4.89
N VAL A 56 2.18 12.72 -5.36
CA VAL A 56 1.01 11.97 -4.89
C VAL A 56 0.40 11.18 -6.04
N SER A 57 -0.29 10.07 -5.75
CA SER A 57 -1.01 9.33 -6.79
C SER A 57 -2.25 10.10 -7.28
N LEU A 58 -2.73 9.80 -8.49
CA LEU A 58 -4.01 10.31 -8.97
C LEU A 58 -5.17 9.83 -8.10
N ASP A 59 -5.12 8.59 -7.64
CA ASP A 59 -6.12 8.00 -6.74
C ASP A 59 -6.21 8.79 -5.42
N TYR A 60 -5.06 9.17 -4.86
CA TYR A 60 -5.03 10.05 -3.70
C TYR A 60 -5.69 11.40 -3.99
N LEU A 61 -5.35 12.06 -5.11
CA LEU A 61 -5.91 13.36 -5.47
C LEU A 61 -7.42 13.27 -5.71
N MET A 62 -7.88 12.24 -6.41
CA MET A 62 -9.27 12.08 -6.81
C MET A 62 -10.18 11.51 -5.73
N ASP A 63 -9.62 11.17 -4.55
CA ASP A 63 -10.31 10.43 -3.50
C ASP A 63 -10.96 9.13 -4.01
N ASN A 64 -10.36 8.58 -5.05
CA ASN A 64 -10.66 7.23 -5.54
C ASN A 64 -10.04 6.20 -4.58
N ARG A 65 -10.23 6.40 -3.28
CA ARG A 65 -10.31 5.23 -2.43
C ARG A 65 -11.54 4.50 -2.95
N PRO A 66 -11.44 3.26 -3.36
CA PRO A 66 -12.64 2.49 -3.58
C PRO A 66 -13.52 2.73 -2.36
N ALA A 67 -14.81 2.88 -2.57
CA ALA A 67 -15.79 2.94 -1.48
C ALA A 67 -15.81 1.57 -0.78
N THR A 68 -14.75 1.27 -0.11
CA THR A 68 -14.44 0.03 0.60
C THR A 68 -14.15 0.35 2.05
N ASP A 69 -14.92 1.30 2.61
CA ASP A 69 -15.15 1.27 4.05
C ASP A 69 -15.97 0.02 4.47
N ALA A 70 -16.31 -0.84 3.48
CA ALA A 70 -17.06 -2.07 3.70
C ALA A 70 -16.33 -3.35 3.26
N GLU A 71 -15.20 -3.28 2.53
CA GLU A 71 -14.52 -4.49 2.03
C GLU A 71 -13.05 -4.62 2.49
N GLU A 72 -12.49 -3.65 3.22
CA GLU A 72 -11.27 -3.88 4.01
C GLU A 72 -11.54 -4.71 5.28
N ALA A 73 -12.74 -5.26 5.41
CA ALA A 73 -13.16 -6.00 6.59
C ALA A 73 -12.36 -7.30 6.86
N ASP A 74 -11.50 -7.72 5.93
CA ASP A 74 -10.70 -8.95 6.09
C ASP A 74 -9.18 -8.72 6.14
N ALA A 75 -8.68 -7.47 6.17
CA ALA A 75 -7.26 -7.22 6.44
C ALA A 75 -7.04 -6.97 7.94
N VAL A 76 -6.44 -7.93 8.63
CA VAL A 76 -6.06 -7.79 10.02
C VAL A 76 -4.64 -7.22 10.09
N ALA A 77 -4.51 -5.97 10.53
CA ALA A 77 -3.22 -5.34 10.79
C ALA A 77 -2.81 -5.58 12.25
N ALA A 78 -1.56 -5.95 12.43
CA ALA A 78 -0.94 -5.97 13.75
C ALA A 78 -0.48 -4.56 14.17
N PRO A 79 -0.35 -4.28 15.47
CA PRO A 79 0.17 -3.00 15.94
C PRO A 79 1.57 -2.72 15.38
N ILE A 80 1.82 -1.47 14.96
CA ILE A 80 3.14 -1.04 14.47
C ILE A 80 4.11 -1.12 15.65
N THR A 81 5.09 -1.99 15.54
CA THR A 81 6.19 -2.06 16.49
C THR A 81 7.34 -1.20 15.99
N ASN A 82 8.07 -0.54 16.89
CA ASN A 82 9.26 0.25 16.54
C ASN A 82 10.45 -0.64 16.11
N ASN A 83 10.33 -1.93 16.25
CA ASN A 83 11.37 -2.90 15.89
C ASN A 83 11.15 -3.36 14.45
N LYS A 84 12.16 -3.10 13.62
CA LYS A 84 12.19 -3.59 12.24
C LYS A 84 12.80 -4.98 12.21
N ILE A 85 12.19 -5.87 11.43
CA ILE A 85 12.72 -7.21 11.21
C ILE A 85 12.91 -7.48 9.71
N MET A 86 14.01 -8.10 9.33
CA MET A 86 14.25 -8.47 7.93
C MET A 86 13.57 -9.82 7.64
N ILE A 87 12.70 -9.82 6.62
CA ILE A 87 11.99 -11.03 6.18
C ILE A 87 12.34 -11.29 4.73
N THR A 88 12.78 -12.51 4.42
CA THR A 88 12.97 -12.94 3.03
C THR A 88 11.65 -13.44 2.47
N THR A 89 11.28 -12.99 1.25
CA THR A 89 10.04 -13.42 0.59
C THR A 89 10.01 -14.93 0.34
N TYR A 90 8.80 -15.48 0.20
CA TYR A 90 8.55 -16.91 0.01
C TYR A 90 9.35 -17.56 -1.14
N ASP A 91 9.72 -16.79 -2.16
CA ASP A 91 10.49 -17.22 -3.33
C ASP A 91 11.99 -16.93 -3.22
N GLY A 92 12.42 -16.30 -2.14
CA GLY A 92 13.80 -15.91 -1.90
C GLY A 92 14.33 -14.78 -2.78
N SER A 93 13.45 -14.12 -3.57
CA SER A 93 13.87 -13.12 -4.56
C SER A 93 14.33 -11.82 -3.93
N GLN A 94 13.81 -11.47 -2.75
CA GLN A 94 14.13 -10.23 -2.06
C GLN A 94 14.00 -10.37 -0.54
N SER A 95 14.67 -9.48 0.18
CA SER A 95 14.51 -9.31 1.62
C SER A 95 13.87 -7.95 1.91
N VAL A 96 12.87 -7.93 2.77
CA VAL A 96 12.07 -6.78 3.12
C VAL A 96 12.35 -6.38 4.57
N ASN A 97 12.65 -5.12 4.80
CA ASN A 97 12.82 -4.60 6.16
C ASN A 97 11.44 -4.23 6.72
N CYS A 98 10.80 -5.19 7.35
CA CYS A 98 9.40 -5.15 7.73
C CYS A 98 9.15 -4.25 8.95
N LEU A 99 8.20 -3.33 8.83
CA LEU A 99 7.69 -2.46 9.90
C LEU A 99 6.36 -2.96 10.45
N GLU A 100 5.54 -3.55 9.59
CA GLU A 100 4.19 -4.01 9.89
C GLU A 100 3.88 -5.20 8.98
N VAL A 101 3.16 -6.18 9.50
CA VAL A 101 2.64 -7.31 8.73
C VAL A 101 1.12 -7.27 8.71
N ARG A 102 0.56 -7.65 7.56
CA ARG A 102 -0.88 -7.79 7.37
C ARG A 102 -1.16 -9.06 6.59
N TYR A 103 -2.29 -9.72 6.86
CA TYR A 103 -2.80 -10.72 5.96
C TYR A 103 -4.13 -10.29 5.35
N THR A 104 -4.37 -10.72 4.13
CA THR A 104 -5.59 -10.43 3.37
C THR A 104 -6.13 -11.70 2.76
N LYS A 105 -7.45 -11.88 2.84
CA LYS A 105 -8.14 -12.97 2.15
C LYS A 105 -8.32 -12.63 0.68
N ILE A 106 -8.01 -13.57 -0.19
CA ILE A 106 -8.25 -13.42 -1.63
C ILE A 106 -9.74 -13.67 -1.89
N VAL A 107 -10.41 -12.67 -2.44
CA VAL A 107 -11.81 -12.78 -2.83
C VAL A 107 -11.88 -13.57 -4.14
N PHE A 108 -12.59 -14.70 -4.14
CA PHE A 108 -12.73 -15.61 -5.29
C PHE A 108 -11.40 -16.23 -5.80
N PRO A 109 -10.63 -16.93 -4.94
CA PRO A 109 -9.44 -17.61 -5.41
C PRO A 109 -9.81 -18.70 -6.43
N SER A 110 -9.00 -18.84 -7.47
CA SER A 110 -9.13 -19.96 -8.42
C SER A 110 -8.86 -21.29 -7.71
N LYS A 111 -9.31 -22.42 -8.28
CA LYS A 111 -9.17 -23.76 -7.69
C LYS A 111 -7.73 -24.11 -7.26
N ASN A 112 -6.73 -23.51 -7.91
CA ASN A 112 -5.30 -23.74 -7.65
C ASN A 112 -4.59 -22.54 -6.99
N GLU A 113 -5.32 -21.53 -6.55
CA GLU A 113 -4.75 -20.39 -5.82
C GLU A 113 -4.83 -20.60 -4.32
N PRO A 114 -3.82 -20.15 -3.54
CA PRO A 114 -3.95 -20.00 -2.08
C PRO A 114 -5.05 -18.99 -1.74
N ALA A 115 -5.65 -19.13 -0.56
CA ALA A 115 -6.76 -18.27 -0.15
C ALA A 115 -6.32 -16.98 0.57
N TYR A 116 -5.08 -16.92 1.06
CA TYR A 116 -4.57 -15.79 1.84
C TYR A 116 -3.19 -15.36 1.38
N ILE A 117 -2.92 -14.07 1.51
CA ILE A 117 -1.60 -13.47 1.33
C ILE A 117 -1.16 -12.82 2.65
N LEU A 118 0.14 -12.85 2.90
CA LEU A 118 0.80 -12.08 3.94
C LEU A 118 1.70 -11.05 3.26
N ASP A 119 1.48 -9.79 3.58
CA ASP A 119 2.29 -8.67 3.09
C ASP A 119 3.00 -7.94 4.24
N ALA A 120 4.19 -7.48 3.94
CA ALA A 120 5.00 -6.65 4.81
C ALA A 120 4.99 -5.21 4.32
N VAL A 121 4.92 -4.27 5.25
CA VAL A 121 5.17 -2.85 5.01
C VAL A 121 6.63 -2.57 5.31
N ASP A 122 7.41 -2.12 4.31
CA ASP A 122 8.82 -1.79 4.47
C ASP A 122 9.06 -0.31 4.80
N ARG A 123 8.17 0.53 4.36
CA ARG A 123 8.19 1.99 4.60
C ARG A 123 6.79 2.57 4.50
N VAL A 124 6.57 3.56 5.32
CA VAL A 124 5.39 4.44 5.21
C VAL A 124 5.92 5.78 4.69
N GLY A 125 5.60 6.09 3.46
CA GLY A 125 5.98 7.33 2.82
C GLY A 125 4.78 8.24 2.59
N PHE A 126 5.02 9.35 1.96
CA PHE A 126 3.99 10.30 1.57
C PHE A 126 2.89 9.69 0.68
N PHE A 127 3.21 8.63 -0.07
CA PHE A 127 2.31 7.87 -0.95
C PHE A 127 1.56 6.73 -0.25
N GLY A 128 1.64 6.67 1.07
CA GLY A 128 1.11 5.55 1.84
C GLY A 128 2.16 4.47 2.14
N ALA A 129 1.68 3.32 2.58
CA ALA A 129 2.52 2.19 2.92
C ALA A 129 2.98 1.46 1.65
N HIS A 130 4.29 1.29 1.50
CA HIS A 130 4.82 0.39 0.48
C HIS A 130 4.71 -1.04 1.00
N ARG A 131 3.94 -1.88 0.28
CA ARG A 131 3.64 -3.26 0.66
C ARG A 131 4.31 -4.24 -0.29
N VAL A 132 4.84 -5.29 0.26
CA VAL A 132 5.47 -6.39 -0.46
C VAL A 132 4.85 -7.70 0.00
N ILE A 133 4.32 -8.49 -0.91
CA ILE A 133 3.81 -9.84 -0.59
C ILE A 133 5.01 -10.70 -0.18
N ILE A 134 5.02 -11.15 1.06
CA ILE A 134 6.08 -11.98 1.62
C ILE A 134 5.74 -13.47 1.59
N GLY A 135 4.44 -13.82 1.59
CA GLY A 135 4.01 -15.22 1.58
C GLY A 135 2.58 -15.43 1.11
N TRP A 136 2.29 -16.67 0.72
CA TRP A 136 0.98 -17.16 0.29
C TRP A 136 0.56 -18.32 1.20
N TYR A 137 -0.74 -18.42 1.56
CA TYR A 137 -1.22 -19.37 2.57
C TYR A 137 -2.56 -19.99 2.14
N GLU A 138 -2.76 -21.25 2.52
CA GLU A 138 -3.96 -21.99 2.17
C GLU A 138 -5.17 -21.59 3.00
N ASP A 139 -4.94 -21.33 4.29
CA ASP A 139 -6.00 -21.09 5.27
C ASP A 139 -5.62 -19.98 6.25
N GLU A 140 -6.63 -19.51 6.97
CA GLU A 140 -6.50 -18.40 7.91
C GLU A 140 -5.69 -18.77 9.15
N GLU A 141 -5.76 -20.01 9.59
CA GLU A 141 -5.02 -20.46 10.78
C GLU A 141 -3.51 -20.39 10.52
N THR A 142 -3.10 -20.87 9.36
CA THR A 142 -1.69 -20.90 8.96
C THR A 142 -1.10 -19.50 8.78
N VAL A 143 -1.84 -18.59 8.11
CA VAL A 143 -1.35 -17.20 7.93
C VAL A 143 -1.32 -16.43 9.25
N LYS A 144 -2.30 -16.64 10.14
CA LYS A 144 -2.30 -16.06 11.49
C LYS A 144 -1.13 -16.57 12.34
N LYS A 145 -0.83 -17.86 12.23
CA LYS A 145 0.29 -18.47 12.93
C LYS A 145 1.61 -17.84 12.51
N GLU A 146 1.85 -17.71 11.19
CA GLU A 146 3.05 -17.05 10.66
C GLU A 146 3.13 -15.60 11.13
N MET A 147 2.06 -14.84 11.00
CA MET A 147 2.00 -13.45 11.45
C MET A 147 2.33 -13.31 12.94
N ASN A 148 1.77 -14.14 13.80
CA ASN A 148 2.02 -14.09 15.24
C ASN A 148 3.47 -14.42 15.59
N GLU A 149 4.10 -15.36 14.87
CA GLU A 149 5.51 -15.66 15.08
C GLU A 149 6.42 -14.50 14.62
N ILE A 150 6.08 -13.82 13.53
CA ILE A 150 6.79 -12.61 13.10
C ILE A 150 6.68 -11.50 14.16
N LEU A 151 5.47 -11.25 14.68
CA LEU A 151 5.24 -10.24 15.71
C LEU A 151 6.02 -10.54 16.99
N LYS A 152 6.01 -11.80 17.40
CA LYS A 152 6.79 -12.26 18.55
C LYS A 152 8.29 -12.01 18.34
N ALA A 153 8.82 -12.36 17.19
CA ALA A 153 10.22 -12.10 16.85
C ALA A 153 10.55 -10.59 16.86
N MET A 154 9.62 -9.75 16.39
CA MET A 154 9.78 -8.29 16.45
C MET A 154 9.78 -7.78 17.90
N GLU A 155 8.91 -8.31 18.76
CA GLU A 155 8.85 -7.95 20.20
C GLU A 155 10.12 -8.40 20.94
N GLU A 156 10.67 -9.56 20.59
CA GLU A 156 11.90 -10.10 21.16
C GLU A 156 13.18 -9.39 20.62
N GLY A 157 13.00 -8.47 19.66
CA GLY A 157 14.12 -7.68 19.09
C GLY A 157 14.98 -8.46 18.11
N GLU A 158 14.46 -9.53 17.52
CA GLU A 158 15.16 -10.27 16.49
C GLU A 158 15.38 -9.42 15.24
N THR A 159 16.50 -9.58 14.57
CA THR A 159 16.88 -8.80 13.38
C THR A 159 16.39 -9.41 12.08
N SER A 160 16.04 -10.69 12.08
CA SER A 160 15.59 -11.43 10.90
C SER A 160 14.61 -12.54 11.26
N TYR A 161 13.69 -12.83 10.33
CA TYR A 161 12.74 -13.93 10.42
C TYR A 161 12.69 -14.69 9.09
N THR A 162 12.62 -16.00 9.16
CA THR A 162 12.45 -16.87 7.99
C THR A 162 11.04 -17.45 8.02
N LEU A 163 10.28 -17.27 6.92
CA LEU A 163 8.94 -17.83 6.78
C LEU A 163 8.95 -19.36 6.90
N LYS A 164 7.94 -19.92 7.58
CA LYS A 164 7.90 -21.35 7.92
C LYS A 164 6.68 -22.07 7.31
N TYR A 165 5.57 -21.37 7.14
CA TYR A 165 4.24 -21.97 6.88
C TYR A 165 3.65 -21.61 5.53
N PHE A 166 4.39 -20.92 4.67
CA PHE A 166 3.91 -20.45 3.37
C PHE A 166 3.68 -21.60 2.37
N THR A 167 2.83 -21.35 1.39
CA THR A 167 2.56 -22.24 0.25
C THR A 167 3.44 -21.84 -0.92
N ASP A 168 4.15 -22.81 -1.49
CA ASP A 168 4.93 -22.60 -2.73
C ASP A 168 4.01 -22.32 -3.91
N VAL A 169 4.22 -21.17 -4.56
CA VAL A 169 3.44 -20.75 -5.71
C VAL A 169 4.31 -20.41 -6.91
N ARG A 170 3.73 -20.49 -8.11
CA ARG A 170 4.27 -19.89 -9.34
C ARG A 170 3.41 -18.68 -9.68
N ILE A 171 4.05 -17.56 -9.92
CA ILE A 171 3.36 -16.37 -10.43
C ILE A 171 3.33 -16.44 -11.95
N SER A 172 2.13 -16.34 -12.54
CA SER A 172 1.95 -16.27 -13.99
C SER A 172 2.35 -14.88 -14.51
N LEU A 173 2.54 -14.74 -15.82
CA LEU A 173 2.78 -13.46 -16.50
C LEU A 173 1.64 -12.42 -16.24
N LEU A 174 0.46 -12.89 -15.86
CA LEU A 174 -0.71 -12.05 -15.54
C LEU A 174 -0.80 -11.74 -14.02
N GLY A 175 0.22 -12.10 -13.22
CA GLY A 175 0.26 -11.82 -11.79
C GLY A 175 -0.57 -12.78 -10.92
N THR A 176 -1.22 -13.80 -11.48
CA THR A 176 -1.96 -14.79 -10.70
C THR A 176 -1.02 -15.82 -10.08
N ALA A 177 -1.23 -16.14 -8.81
CA ALA A 177 -0.45 -17.15 -8.08
C ALA A 177 -1.11 -18.52 -8.23
N ALA A 178 -0.36 -19.53 -8.62
CA ALA A 178 -0.83 -20.92 -8.66
C ALA A 178 0.12 -21.81 -7.86
N ARG A 179 -0.43 -22.78 -7.12
CA ARG A 179 0.34 -23.76 -6.36
C ARG A 179 1.32 -24.49 -7.27
N LYS A 180 2.54 -24.67 -6.81
CA LYS A 180 3.46 -25.61 -7.47
C LYS A 180 2.98 -27.03 -7.18
N ASN A 181 2.55 -27.77 -8.21
CA ASN A 181 2.32 -29.21 -8.06
C ASN A 181 3.66 -29.87 -7.72
N LYS A 182 3.64 -30.66 -6.64
CA LYS A 182 4.77 -31.54 -6.26
C LYS A 182 4.98 -32.60 -7.32
#